data_24f7bd4b017bfc219b53664287168fc8
#
_entry.id   24f7bd4b017bfc219b53664287168fc8
#
_cell.length_a   1.000
_cell.length_b   1.000
_cell.length_c   1.000
_cell.angle_alpha   90.00
_cell.angle_beta   90.00
_cell.angle_gamma   90.00
#
_symmetry.space_group_name_H-M   'P 1'
#
loop_
_entity.id
_entity.type
_entity.pdbx_description
1 polymer ?
#
loop_
_entity_poly.entity_id
_entity_poly.type
_entity_poly.pdbx_seq_one_letter_code
_entity_poly.pdbx_strand_id
1 'polypeptide(L)'
;IICWSVLYVFIKDYEQGRPTYAMDKITKKFTADNVEKLLNDSGVKANEFETNEKVAEYLKGKLGTEQITYKKKNREYSESNPVYVVYAGDTAIAKVSLQEDGKNGFKFTKWKLGSISFDDYSDKSTNNAITISAPKGSKVSINGVEVSDNYIKQDDVEFSPCKHVASYVSEPLRTIYEVSGLIAKPEIKAEMSENQLEITNKNNAYTIEYPQDEELLSQMKDDIMGIARNYGKYIINRGSLSSLTKRMVGYANEYMSDIPAVWAYLYGKTYTYEFNNENISNFRKYSDNCFSCDVYYDLYVDWKDGNKTYNTSVTYTYVKTNGAWYVADFILN
;
A
#
# COMPACT_ATOMS: atom_id res chain seq x y z
N ILE A 1 -8.02 -54.62 -42.76
CA ILE A 1 -7.59 -53.24 -43.03
C ILE A 1 -8.72 -52.27 -42.70
N ILE A 2 -9.96 -52.47 -43.16
CA ILE A 2 -11.10 -51.53 -42.92
C ILE A 2 -11.40 -51.34 -41.42
N CYS A 3 -11.40 -52.41 -40.60
CA CYS A 3 -11.64 -52.28 -39.14
C CYS A 3 -10.59 -51.41 -38.43
N TRP A 4 -9.33 -51.52 -38.83
CA TRP A 4 -8.26 -50.71 -38.25
C TRP A 4 -8.38 -49.23 -38.61
N SER A 5 -8.78 -48.95 -39.84
CA SER A 5 -9.02 -47.56 -40.29
C SER A 5 -10.18 -46.91 -39.55
N VAL A 6 -11.29 -47.64 -39.36
CA VAL A 6 -12.44 -47.15 -38.59
C VAL A 6 -12.08 -46.93 -37.12
N LEU A 7 -11.38 -47.89 -36.51
CA LEU A 7 -10.91 -47.76 -35.13
C LEU A 7 -9.96 -46.57 -34.95
N TYR A 8 -9.02 -46.38 -35.89
CA TYR A 8 -8.13 -45.23 -35.88
C TYR A 8 -8.90 -43.90 -35.92
N VAL A 9 -9.86 -43.75 -36.82
CA VAL A 9 -10.67 -42.56 -36.94
C VAL A 9 -11.51 -42.35 -35.68
N PHE A 10 -12.09 -43.41 -35.11
CA PHE A 10 -12.83 -43.34 -33.85
C PHE A 10 -11.98 -42.80 -32.69
N ILE A 11 -10.78 -43.39 -32.48
CA ILE A 11 -9.84 -42.97 -31.43
C ILE A 11 -9.42 -41.51 -31.64
N LYS A 12 -9.09 -41.16 -32.88
CA LYS A 12 -8.72 -39.76 -33.21
C LYS A 12 -9.86 -38.80 -32.91
N ASP A 13 -11.08 -39.10 -33.29
CA ASP A 13 -12.26 -38.27 -33.04
C ASP A 13 -12.56 -38.18 -31.54
N TYR A 14 -12.39 -39.26 -30.79
CA TYR A 14 -12.51 -39.31 -29.35
C TYR A 14 -11.48 -38.39 -28.67
N GLU A 15 -10.21 -38.52 -29.04
CA GLU A 15 -9.14 -37.66 -28.48
C GLU A 15 -9.37 -36.18 -28.80
N GLN A 16 -9.75 -35.87 -30.05
CA GLN A 16 -10.05 -34.51 -30.47
C GLN A 16 -11.31 -33.94 -29.81
N GLY A 17 -12.22 -34.81 -29.34
CA GLY A 17 -13.40 -34.43 -28.58
C GLY A 17 -13.13 -34.12 -27.11
N ARG A 18 -11.95 -34.38 -26.61
CA ARG A 18 -11.62 -34.08 -25.20
C ARG A 18 -11.34 -32.59 -25.00
N PRO A 19 -11.87 -31.95 -23.92
CA PRO A 19 -11.55 -30.56 -23.61
C PRO A 19 -10.04 -30.29 -23.48
N THR A 20 -9.26 -31.26 -22.97
CA THR A 20 -7.80 -31.19 -22.84
C THR A 20 -7.10 -31.00 -24.19
N TYR A 21 -7.64 -31.62 -25.27
CA TYR A 21 -7.07 -31.46 -26.61
C TYR A 21 -7.16 -30.00 -27.11
N ALA A 22 -8.26 -29.31 -26.79
CA ALA A 22 -8.40 -27.88 -27.07
C ALA A 22 -7.44 -27.07 -26.20
N MET A 23 -7.32 -27.41 -24.90
CA MET A 23 -6.41 -26.72 -24.01
C MET A 23 -4.94 -26.85 -24.42
N ASP A 24 -4.51 -28.02 -24.88
CA ASP A 24 -3.13 -28.23 -25.37
C ASP A 24 -2.79 -27.36 -26.59
N LYS A 25 -3.79 -26.98 -27.38
CA LYS A 25 -3.63 -26.00 -28.47
C LYS A 25 -3.66 -24.57 -28.00
N ILE A 26 -4.52 -24.25 -27.04
CA ILE A 26 -4.71 -22.91 -26.51
C ILE A 26 -3.47 -22.51 -25.71
N THR A 27 -2.95 -23.38 -24.85
CA THR A 27 -1.77 -23.10 -24.01
C THR A 27 -0.52 -22.82 -24.82
N LYS A 28 -0.37 -23.39 -26.01
CA LYS A 28 0.73 -23.06 -26.93
C LYS A 28 0.71 -21.62 -27.42
N LYS A 29 -0.39 -20.90 -27.26
CA LYS A 29 -0.52 -19.47 -27.60
C LYS A 29 -0.09 -18.55 -26.44
N PHE A 30 0.07 -19.08 -25.22
CA PHE A 30 0.55 -18.34 -24.08
C PHE A 30 2.08 -18.21 -24.14
N THR A 31 2.56 -17.39 -25.03
CA THR A 31 3.99 -17.08 -25.20
C THR A 31 4.19 -15.56 -25.18
N ALA A 32 5.39 -15.12 -24.83
CA ALA A 32 5.71 -13.69 -24.81
C ALA A 32 5.40 -12.98 -26.14
N ASP A 33 5.61 -13.69 -27.27
CA ASP A 33 5.35 -13.13 -28.62
C ASP A 33 3.87 -13.03 -28.98
N ASN A 34 3.01 -13.87 -28.37
CA ASN A 34 1.59 -13.95 -28.72
C ASN A 34 0.65 -13.37 -27.66
N VAL A 35 1.14 -13.05 -26.47
CA VAL A 35 0.27 -12.65 -25.35
C VAL A 35 -0.53 -11.38 -25.64
N GLU A 36 0.05 -10.42 -26.35
CA GLU A 36 -0.63 -9.20 -26.76
C GLU A 36 -1.78 -9.48 -27.74
N LYS A 37 -1.53 -10.35 -28.72
CA LYS A 37 -2.58 -10.81 -29.64
C LYS A 37 -3.66 -11.59 -28.90
N LEU A 38 -3.27 -12.45 -27.97
CA LEU A 38 -4.19 -13.23 -27.15
C LEU A 38 -5.07 -12.32 -26.29
N LEU A 39 -4.51 -11.25 -25.71
CA LEU A 39 -5.22 -10.24 -24.95
C LEU A 39 -6.25 -9.51 -25.84
N ASN A 40 -5.84 -9.04 -27.03
CA ASN A 40 -6.71 -8.35 -27.95
C ASN A 40 -7.82 -9.26 -28.49
N ASP A 41 -7.50 -10.51 -28.85
CA ASP A 41 -8.46 -11.50 -29.36
C ASP A 41 -9.44 -11.98 -28.27
N SER A 42 -9.08 -11.90 -26.99
CA SER A 42 -9.92 -12.33 -25.87
C SER A 42 -11.09 -11.39 -25.57
N GLY A 43 -11.07 -10.18 -26.12
CA GLY A 43 -12.06 -9.14 -25.82
C GLY A 43 -11.99 -8.59 -24.39
N VAL A 44 -10.94 -8.93 -23.64
CA VAL A 44 -10.68 -8.33 -22.33
C VAL A 44 -10.42 -6.85 -22.52
N LYS A 45 -11.22 -6.02 -21.85
CA LYS A 45 -10.96 -4.58 -21.79
C LYS A 45 -10.06 -4.30 -20.61
N ALA A 46 -8.94 -3.64 -20.88
CA ALA A 46 -8.14 -3.08 -19.84
C ALA A 46 -8.95 -2.07 -18.99
N ASN A 47 -8.57 -1.91 -17.75
CA ASN A 47 -9.09 -0.85 -16.88
C ASN A 47 -8.75 0.51 -17.49
N GLU A 48 -9.50 1.58 -17.16
CA GLU A 48 -9.24 2.92 -17.71
C GLU A 48 -7.83 3.46 -17.38
N PHE A 49 -7.18 2.90 -16.38
CA PHE A 49 -5.80 3.22 -16.00
C PHE A 49 -4.74 2.39 -16.76
N GLU A 50 -5.16 1.44 -17.63
CA GLU A 50 -4.26 0.53 -18.31
C GLU A 50 -4.48 0.54 -19.81
N THR A 51 -3.40 0.47 -20.57
CA THR A 51 -3.46 0.15 -21.99
C THR A 51 -3.18 -1.34 -22.21
N ASN A 52 -3.69 -1.92 -23.30
CA ASN A 52 -3.43 -3.31 -23.64
C ASN A 52 -1.93 -3.59 -23.81
N GLU A 53 -1.15 -2.62 -24.25
CA GLU A 53 0.32 -2.73 -24.39
C GLU A 53 0.98 -2.89 -23.01
N LYS A 54 0.61 -2.07 -22.02
CA LYS A 54 1.14 -2.19 -20.66
C LYS A 54 0.76 -3.51 -20.00
N VAL A 55 -0.48 -3.94 -20.19
CA VAL A 55 -0.95 -5.25 -19.70
C VAL A 55 -0.18 -6.38 -20.37
N ALA A 56 0.03 -6.29 -21.70
CA ALA A 56 0.80 -7.29 -22.43
C ALA A 56 2.27 -7.36 -21.95
N GLU A 57 2.91 -6.22 -21.70
CA GLU A 57 4.26 -6.15 -21.14
C GLU A 57 4.35 -6.83 -19.76
N TYR A 58 3.41 -6.54 -18.88
CA TYR A 58 3.33 -7.18 -17.56
C TYR A 58 3.15 -8.70 -17.68
N LEU A 59 2.25 -9.16 -18.56
CA LEU A 59 2.02 -10.58 -18.80
C LEU A 59 3.23 -11.26 -19.44
N LYS A 60 3.97 -10.58 -20.36
CA LYS A 60 5.25 -11.05 -20.90
C LYS A 60 6.25 -11.32 -19.79
N GLY A 61 6.35 -10.41 -18.81
CA GLY A 61 7.19 -10.61 -17.63
C GLY A 61 6.78 -11.81 -16.78
N LYS A 62 5.48 -12.05 -16.60
CA LYS A 62 4.97 -13.22 -15.87
C LYS A 62 5.16 -14.54 -16.62
N LEU A 63 5.02 -14.53 -17.93
CA LEU A 63 5.24 -15.72 -18.76
C LEU A 63 6.72 -16.13 -18.71
N GLY A 64 7.64 -15.18 -18.87
CA GLY A 64 9.07 -15.42 -18.83
C GLY A 64 9.51 -16.61 -19.68
N THR A 65 10.35 -17.46 -19.10
CA THR A 65 10.80 -18.76 -19.67
C THR A 65 10.09 -19.94 -19.02
N GLU A 66 9.05 -19.70 -18.25
CA GLU A 66 8.38 -20.72 -17.45
C GLU A 66 7.55 -21.69 -18.32
N GLN A 67 7.43 -22.92 -17.85
CA GLN A 67 6.56 -23.90 -18.50
C GLN A 67 5.09 -23.53 -18.30
N ILE A 68 4.34 -23.45 -19.39
CA ILE A 68 2.89 -23.22 -19.34
C ILE A 68 2.17 -24.54 -19.11
N THR A 69 1.37 -24.56 -18.04
CA THR A 69 0.54 -25.70 -17.64
C THR A 69 -0.90 -25.26 -17.41
N TYR A 70 -1.82 -26.23 -17.26
CA TYR A 70 -3.20 -25.91 -16.90
C TYR A 70 -3.80 -26.97 -15.97
N LYS A 71 -4.77 -26.53 -15.15
CA LYS A 71 -5.53 -27.44 -14.24
C LYS A 71 -7.01 -27.10 -14.33
N LYS A 72 -7.87 -28.11 -14.12
CA LYS A 72 -9.32 -27.89 -14.00
C LYS A 72 -9.59 -26.91 -12.87
N LYS A 73 -10.47 -25.92 -13.11
CA LYS A 73 -10.84 -24.96 -12.07
C LYS A 73 -11.79 -25.62 -11.08
N ASN A 74 -11.37 -25.78 -9.85
CA ASN A 74 -12.21 -26.34 -8.79
C ASN A 74 -13.54 -25.56 -8.66
N ARG A 75 -14.64 -26.30 -8.52
CA ARG A 75 -16.01 -25.79 -8.37
C ARG A 75 -16.62 -25.12 -9.62
N GLU A 76 -15.84 -24.77 -10.62
CA GLU A 76 -16.33 -24.14 -11.87
C GLU A 76 -16.28 -25.11 -13.07
N TYR A 77 -15.46 -26.14 -13.01
CA TYR A 77 -15.33 -27.13 -14.08
C TYR A 77 -16.50 -28.12 -14.09
N SER A 78 -17.08 -28.32 -15.25
CA SER A 78 -17.92 -29.50 -15.56
C SER A 78 -17.62 -30.01 -16.97
N GLU A 79 -18.06 -31.22 -17.31
CA GLU A 79 -17.84 -31.77 -18.66
C GLU A 79 -18.64 -30.99 -19.75
N SER A 80 -19.74 -30.32 -19.37
CA SER A 80 -20.52 -29.47 -20.27
C SER A 80 -20.06 -27.99 -20.26
N ASN A 81 -19.25 -27.60 -19.27
CA ASN A 81 -18.67 -26.26 -19.15
C ASN A 81 -17.23 -26.38 -18.67
N PRO A 82 -16.28 -26.76 -19.54
CA PRO A 82 -14.91 -26.94 -19.14
C PRO A 82 -14.22 -25.60 -18.86
N VAL A 83 -13.80 -25.40 -17.60
CA VAL A 83 -13.07 -24.21 -17.16
C VAL A 83 -11.72 -24.63 -16.59
N TYR A 84 -10.66 -23.97 -17.03
CA TYR A 84 -9.28 -24.26 -16.64
C TYR A 84 -8.57 -23.01 -16.14
N VAL A 85 -7.63 -23.19 -15.23
CA VAL A 85 -6.64 -22.19 -14.85
C VAL A 85 -5.33 -22.50 -15.56
N VAL A 86 -4.76 -21.50 -16.19
CA VAL A 86 -3.45 -21.56 -16.87
C VAL A 86 -2.39 -21.01 -15.93
N TYR A 87 -1.27 -21.69 -15.85
CA TYR A 87 -0.13 -21.36 -14.99
C TYR A 87 1.13 -21.14 -15.83
N ALA A 88 1.94 -20.17 -15.42
CA ALA A 88 3.35 -20.06 -15.80
C ALA A 88 4.19 -20.46 -14.58
N GLY A 89 4.84 -21.63 -14.65
CA GLY A 89 5.40 -22.28 -13.47
C GLY A 89 4.31 -22.53 -12.41
N ASP A 90 4.49 -21.97 -11.22
CA ASP A 90 3.52 -22.08 -10.12
C ASP A 90 2.53 -20.88 -10.04
N THR A 91 2.69 -19.87 -10.92
CA THR A 91 1.87 -18.66 -10.91
C THR A 91 0.66 -18.84 -11.84
N ALA A 92 -0.55 -18.71 -11.31
CA ALA A 92 -1.76 -18.61 -12.12
C ALA A 92 -1.70 -17.29 -12.92
N ILE A 93 -2.03 -17.36 -14.23
CA ILE A 93 -1.96 -16.21 -15.13
C ILE A 93 -3.26 -15.91 -15.85
N ALA A 94 -4.12 -16.93 -16.03
CA ALA A 94 -5.39 -16.77 -16.71
C ALA A 94 -6.38 -17.87 -16.36
N LYS A 95 -7.66 -17.56 -16.52
CA LYS A 95 -8.75 -18.52 -16.53
C LYS A 95 -9.28 -18.65 -17.96
N VAL A 96 -9.40 -19.87 -18.44
CA VAL A 96 -9.89 -20.19 -19.79
C VAL A 96 -11.16 -21.01 -19.66
N SER A 97 -12.24 -20.57 -20.29
CA SER A 97 -13.44 -21.41 -20.52
C SER A 97 -13.50 -21.84 -21.96
N LEU A 98 -13.93 -23.09 -22.16
CA LEU A 98 -14.16 -23.65 -23.48
C LEU A 98 -15.64 -23.60 -23.82
N GLN A 99 -15.95 -23.45 -25.09
CA GLN A 99 -17.30 -23.59 -25.63
C GLN A 99 -17.36 -24.68 -26.70
N GLU A 100 -18.53 -25.29 -26.88
CA GLU A 100 -18.76 -26.27 -27.92
C GLU A 100 -18.53 -25.67 -29.31
N ASP A 101 -17.87 -26.46 -30.18
CA ASP A 101 -17.59 -26.12 -31.58
C ASP A 101 -18.18 -27.18 -32.53
N GLY A 102 -19.39 -27.60 -32.24
CA GLY A 102 -20.06 -28.69 -32.97
C GLY A 102 -19.57 -30.08 -32.58
N LYS A 103 -19.88 -31.06 -33.45
CA LYS A 103 -19.53 -32.47 -33.26
C LYS A 103 -18.73 -33.00 -34.43
N ASN A 104 -17.89 -34.01 -34.18
CA ASN A 104 -17.15 -34.72 -35.22
C ASN A 104 -17.94 -35.88 -35.80
N GLY A 105 -17.32 -36.70 -36.67
CA GLY A 105 -17.97 -37.81 -37.37
C GLY A 105 -18.59 -38.85 -36.46
N PHE A 106 -18.01 -39.12 -35.28
CA PHE A 106 -18.53 -40.01 -34.26
C PHE A 106 -19.34 -39.33 -33.16
N LYS A 107 -19.81 -38.07 -33.43
CA LYS A 107 -20.66 -37.26 -32.55
C LYS A 107 -20.00 -36.84 -31.22
N PHE A 108 -18.69 -36.96 -31.08
CA PHE A 108 -17.99 -36.37 -29.97
C PHE A 108 -17.99 -34.83 -30.11
N THR A 109 -18.22 -34.12 -28.99
CA THR A 109 -18.19 -32.67 -28.93
C THR A 109 -16.79 -32.15 -29.25
N LYS A 110 -16.66 -31.17 -30.14
CA LYS A 110 -15.42 -30.41 -30.34
C LYS A 110 -15.46 -29.17 -29.48
N TRP A 111 -14.29 -28.76 -29.03
CA TRP A 111 -14.11 -27.62 -28.14
C TRP A 111 -13.25 -26.55 -28.78
N LYS A 112 -13.61 -25.30 -28.57
CA LYS A 112 -12.80 -24.14 -28.91
C LYS A 112 -12.72 -23.19 -27.71
N LEU A 113 -11.85 -22.18 -27.83
CA LEU A 113 -11.80 -21.09 -26.86
C LEU A 113 -13.16 -20.39 -26.76
N GLY A 114 -13.73 -20.35 -25.58
CA GLY A 114 -14.92 -19.60 -25.25
C GLY A 114 -14.56 -18.19 -24.72
N SER A 115 -13.85 -18.15 -23.61
CA SER A 115 -13.37 -16.88 -23.06
C SER A 115 -12.02 -17.05 -22.34
N ILE A 116 -11.29 -15.96 -22.22
CA ILE A 116 -10.11 -15.83 -21.36
C ILE A 116 -10.36 -14.67 -20.42
N SER A 117 -10.01 -14.84 -19.15
CA SER A 117 -9.78 -13.76 -18.22
C SER A 117 -8.38 -13.89 -17.65
N PHE A 118 -7.62 -12.81 -17.64
CA PHE A 118 -6.31 -12.78 -17.00
C PHE A 118 -6.49 -12.54 -15.50
N ASP A 119 -5.55 -13.06 -14.70
CA ASP A 119 -5.55 -12.80 -13.26
C ASP A 119 -5.30 -11.31 -13.02
N ASP A 120 -6.20 -10.68 -12.29
CA ASP A 120 -6.10 -9.28 -11.93
C ASP A 120 -5.07 -9.08 -10.82
N TYR A 121 -4.23 -8.06 -10.96
CA TYR A 121 -3.36 -7.60 -9.88
C TYR A 121 -4.21 -7.11 -8.68
N SER A 122 -5.34 -6.48 -8.98
CA SER A 122 -6.28 -5.97 -7.98
C SER A 122 -7.68 -6.56 -8.20
N ASP A 123 -7.99 -7.68 -7.56
CA ASP A 123 -9.32 -8.30 -7.61
C ASP A 123 -10.12 -7.99 -6.35
N LYS A 124 -11.23 -7.26 -6.49
CA LYS A 124 -12.11 -6.91 -5.38
C LYS A 124 -12.78 -8.13 -4.74
N SER A 125 -13.04 -9.18 -5.52
CA SER A 125 -13.66 -10.42 -5.02
C SER A 125 -12.74 -11.21 -4.08
N THR A 126 -11.43 -11.00 -4.22
CA THR A 126 -10.39 -11.61 -3.38
C THR A 126 -9.84 -10.67 -2.31
N ASN A 127 -10.41 -9.48 -2.13
CA ASN A 127 -9.90 -8.38 -1.28
C ASN A 127 -8.51 -7.87 -1.69
N ASN A 128 -8.13 -8.04 -2.95
CA ASN A 128 -6.87 -7.55 -3.50
C ASN A 128 -6.98 -6.16 -4.17
N ALA A 129 -8.11 -5.48 -4.04
CA ALA A 129 -8.23 -4.10 -4.51
C ALA A 129 -7.10 -3.25 -3.94
N ILE A 130 -6.55 -2.35 -4.75
CA ILE A 130 -5.60 -1.36 -4.22
C ILE A 130 -6.37 -0.28 -3.48
N THR A 131 -5.81 0.15 -2.35
CA THR A 131 -6.26 1.32 -1.62
C THR A 131 -5.17 2.38 -1.66
N ILE A 132 -5.56 3.63 -1.87
CA ILE A 132 -4.63 4.76 -1.91
C ILE A 132 -5.11 5.77 -0.88
N SER A 133 -4.33 5.98 0.18
CA SER A 133 -4.55 7.02 1.16
C SER A 133 -3.67 8.22 0.82
N ALA A 134 -4.27 9.34 0.47
CA ALA A 134 -3.58 10.53 0.00
C ALA A 134 -3.96 11.76 0.84
N PRO A 135 -3.06 12.76 0.98
CA PRO A 135 -3.43 14.07 1.51
C PRO A 135 -4.62 14.65 0.75
N LYS A 136 -5.62 15.16 1.46
CA LYS A 136 -6.77 15.79 0.81
C LYS A 136 -6.33 16.96 -0.08
N GLY A 137 -6.87 17.00 -1.31
CA GLY A 137 -6.51 17.99 -2.32
C GLY A 137 -5.25 17.70 -3.11
N SER A 138 -4.56 16.57 -2.88
CA SER A 138 -3.50 16.11 -3.77
C SER A 138 -4.07 15.53 -5.06
N LYS A 139 -3.31 15.67 -6.17
CA LYS A 139 -3.61 15.01 -7.43
C LYS A 139 -2.96 13.63 -7.43
N VAL A 140 -3.77 12.60 -7.52
CA VAL A 140 -3.31 11.20 -7.57
C VAL A 140 -3.48 10.68 -8.97
N SER A 141 -2.50 9.97 -9.50
CA SER A 141 -2.58 9.31 -10.80
C SER A 141 -2.11 7.86 -10.72
N ILE A 142 -2.73 7.04 -11.55
CA ILE A 142 -2.38 5.63 -11.77
C ILE A 142 -1.96 5.50 -13.22
N ASN A 143 -0.73 5.05 -13.48
CA ASN A 143 -0.17 4.91 -14.83
C ASN A 143 -0.26 6.19 -15.67
N GLY A 144 -0.23 7.37 -15.04
CA GLY A 144 -0.34 8.67 -15.68
C GLY A 144 -1.77 9.15 -15.94
N VAL A 145 -2.80 8.38 -15.55
CA VAL A 145 -4.21 8.78 -15.60
C VAL A 145 -4.64 9.25 -14.22
N GLU A 146 -5.21 10.45 -14.14
CA GLU A 146 -5.70 11.01 -12.88
C GLU A 146 -6.86 10.19 -12.32
N VAL A 147 -6.82 9.93 -11.01
CA VAL A 147 -7.87 9.18 -10.31
C VAL A 147 -9.03 10.12 -10.00
N SER A 148 -10.19 9.86 -10.60
CA SER A 148 -11.39 10.66 -10.41
C SER A 148 -12.07 10.39 -9.06
N ASP A 149 -12.98 11.29 -8.66
CA ASP A 149 -13.75 11.19 -7.43
C ASP A 149 -14.63 9.93 -7.35
N ASN A 150 -14.93 9.29 -8.50
CA ASN A 150 -15.68 8.03 -8.53
C ASN A 150 -15.00 6.88 -7.80
N TYR A 151 -13.70 6.99 -7.55
CA TYR A 151 -12.89 6.01 -6.81
C TYR A 151 -12.74 6.35 -5.34
N ILE A 152 -13.31 7.47 -4.86
CA ILE A 152 -13.27 7.83 -3.46
C ILE A 152 -14.10 6.82 -2.66
N LYS A 153 -13.44 6.12 -1.75
CA LYS A 153 -14.06 5.22 -0.78
C LYS A 153 -14.44 5.97 0.51
N GLN A 154 -13.57 6.86 0.95
CA GLN A 154 -13.78 7.72 2.10
C GLN A 154 -13.09 9.06 1.87
N ASP A 155 -13.78 10.15 2.19
CA ASP A 155 -13.22 11.50 2.18
C ASP A 155 -13.22 12.07 3.60
N ASP A 156 -12.48 13.15 3.80
CA ASP A 156 -12.37 13.83 5.10
C ASP A 156 -11.94 12.88 6.24
N VAL A 157 -10.98 12.00 5.94
CA VAL A 157 -10.51 11.04 6.93
C VAL A 157 -9.48 11.68 7.85
N GLU A 158 -9.81 11.76 9.13
CA GLU A 158 -8.87 12.13 10.17
C GLU A 158 -7.75 11.08 10.28
N PHE A 159 -6.57 11.51 10.64
CA PHE A 159 -5.44 10.61 10.83
C PHE A 159 -4.55 11.06 11.99
N SER A 160 -3.95 10.11 12.63
CA SER A 160 -2.87 10.35 13.57
C SER A 160 -1.62 10.80 12.77
N PRO A 161 -0.91 11.85 13.16
CA PRO A 161 -0.93 12.51 14.48
C PRO A 161 -1.73 13.83 14.58
N CYS A 162 -2.73 14.08 13.74
CA CYS A 162 -3.42 15.37 13.64
C CYS A 162 -4.79 15.44 14.33
N LYS A 163 -5.08 14.58 15.30
CA LYS A 163 -6.42 14.48 15.92
C LYS A 163 -6.82 15.67 16.80
N HIS A 164 -5.85 16.41 17.34
CA HIS A 164 -6.11 17.45 18.35
C HIS A 164 -5.71 18.86 17.89
N VAL A 165 -5.66 19.09 16.55
CA VAL A 165 -5.21 20.38 15.99
C VAL A 165 -6.34 21.29 15.51
N ALA A 166 -7.57 20.78 15.37
CA ALA A 166 -8.71 21.47 14.75
C ALA A 166 -9.05 22.83 15.42
N SER A 167 -8.75 22.99 16.71
CA SER A 167 -8.96 24.25 17.42
C SER A 167 -7.97 25.37 17.04
N TYR A 168 -6.89 25.04 16.33
CA TYR A 168 -5.79 25.95 16.02
C TYR A 168 -5.59 26.19 14.54
N VAL A 169 -5.83 25.16 13.71
CA VAL A 169 -5.62 25.18 12.26
C VAL A 169 -6.73 24.41 11.58
N SER A 170 -6.91 24.63 10.27
CA SER A 170 -7.72 23.70 9.47
C SER A 170 -7.10 22.32 9.56
N GLU A 171 -7.89 21.36 10.01
CA GLU A 171 -7.44 20.00 10.26
C GLU A 171 -6.91 19.37 8.96
N PRO A 172 -5.68 18.83 8.96
CA PRO A 172 -5.19 18.05 7.83
C PRO A 172 -5.98 16.77 7.70
N LEU A 173 -6.52 16.50 6.52
CA LEU A 173 -7.39 15.37 6.24
C LEU A 173 -6.80 14.52 5.11
N ARG A 174 -7.29 13.30 4.98
CA ARG A 174 -6.92 12.39 3.91
C ARG A 174 -8.13 11.97 3.10
N THR A 175 -7.90 11.67 1.82
CA THR A 175 -8.86 10.99 0.94
C THR A 175 -8.38 9.58 0.70
N ILE A 176 -9.28 8.60 0.81
CA ILE A 176 -8.99 7.19 0.55
C ILE A 176 -9.69 6.78 -0.74
N TYR A 177 -8.91 6.36 -1.72
CA TYR A 177 -9.39 5.80 -2.97
C TYR A 177 -9.32 4.27 -2.92
N GLU A 178 -10.24 3.61 -3.62
CA GLU A 178 -10.24 2.16 -3.83
C GLU A 178 -10.38 1.87 -5.31
N VAL A 179 -9.38 1.19 -5.89
CA VAL A 179 -9.36 0.81 -7.31
C VAL A 179 -9.21 -0.69 -7.45
N SER A 180 -10.03 -1.29 -8.31
CA SER A 180 -10.01 -2.72 -8.61
C SER A 180 -10.03 -2.96 -10.12
N GLY A 181 -9.73 -4.19 -10.54
CA GLY A 181 -9.73 -4.59 -11.95
C GLY A 181 -8.45 -4.20 -12.69
N LEU A 182 -7.37 -3.86 -11.99
CA LEU A 182 -6.05 -3.67 -12.58
C LEU A 182 -5.41 -5.03 -12.83
N ILE A 183 -5.00 -5.31 -14.05
CA ILE A 183 -4.33 -6.56 -14.43
C ILE A 183 -2.84 -6.48 -14.11
N ALA A 184 -2.22 -5.34 -14.36
CA ALA A 184 -0.81 -5.11 -14.07
C ALA A 184 -0.60 -4.36 -12.75
N LYS A 185 0.59 -4.52 -12.15
CA LYS A 185 0.98 -3.71 -10.99
C LYS A 185 1.02 -2.24 -11.41
N PRO A 186 0.26 -1.34 -10.73
CA PRO A 186 0.20 0.06 -11.12
C PRO A 186 1.46 0.84 -10.74
N GLU A 187 1.78 1.85 -11.55
CA GLU A 187 2.63 2.96 -11.17
C GLU A 187 1.75 4.07 -10.59
N ILE A 188 1.95 4.41 -9.31
CA ILE A 188 1.19 5.46 -8.64
C ILE A 188 2.07 6.68 -8.48
N LYS A 189 1.53 7.86 -8.81
CA LYS A 189 2.15 9.16 -8.57
C LYS A 189 1.15 10.08 -7.88
N ALA A 190 1.67 10.99 -7.08
CA ALA A 190 0.86 12.02 -6.46
C ALA A 190 1.63 13.33 -6.36
N GLU A 191 0.89 14.43 -6.50
CA GLU A 191 1.42 15.79 -6.45
C GLU A 191 0.55 16.66 -5.56
N MET A 192 1.20 17.56 -4.82
CA MET A 192 0.55 18.60 -4.05
C MET A 192 1.35 19.89 -4.16
N SER A 193 0.71 21.00 -4.56
CA SER A 193 1.39 22.30 -4.75
C SER A 193 2.67 22.18 -5.62
N GLU A 194 2.57 21.44 -6.75
CA GLU A 194 3.66 21.20 -7.72
C GLU A 194 4.81 20.32 -7.20
N ASN A 195 4.73 19.81 -5.98
CA ASN A 195 5.71 18.90 -5.41
C ASN A 195 5.24 17.45 -5.56
N GLN A 196 6.14 16.59 -6.04
CA GLN A 196 5.91 15.15 -6.01
C GLN A 196 5.94 14.65 -4.56
N LEU A 197 4.96 13.81 -4.21
CA LEU A 197 4.82 13.24 -2.89
C LEU A 197 5.47 11.85 -2.81
N GLU A 198 5.99 11.54 -1.65
CA GLU A 198 6.54 10.24 -1.34
C GLU A 198 5.41 9.20 -1.18
N ILE A 199 5.63 7.99 -1.71
CA ILE A 199 4.64 6.92 -1.69
C ILE A 199 5.24 5.66 -1.09
N THR A 200 4.58 5.11 -0.10
CA THR A 200 4.89 3.80 0.46
C THR A 200 3.82 2.77 0.08
N ASN A 201 4.19 1.51 -0.06
CA ASN A 201 3.26 0.43 -0.39
C ASN A 201 3.45 -0.75 0.56
N LYS A 202 2.36 -1.20 1.14
CA LYS A 202 2.31 -2.43 1.94
C LYS A 202 1.04 -3.21 1.58
N ASN A 203 1.21 -4.37 0.93
CA ASN A 203 0.09 -5.27 0.59
C ASN A 203 -1.05 -4.57 -0.19
N ASN A 204 -0.73 -3.93 -1.30
CA ASN A 204 -1.68 -3.16 -2.14
C ASN A 204 -2.32 -1.94 -1.44
N ALA A 205 -1.89 -1.59 -0.24
CA ALA A 205 -2.24 -0.34 0.40
C ALA A 205 -1.10 0.68 0.15
N TYR A 206 -1.41 1.71 -0.60
CA TYR A 206 -0.51 2.81 -0.92
C TYR A 206 -0.79 3.97 0.02
N THR A 207 0.23 4.45 0.71
CA THR A 207 0.16 5.65 1.53
C THR A 207 1.01 6.73 0.88
N ILE A 208 0.37 7.84 0.55
CA ILE A 208 1.01 9.03 0.01
C ILE A 208 1.27 9.96 1.18
N GLU A 209 2.52 10.30 1.40
CA GLU A 209 2.92 11.12 2.51
C GLU A 209 2.74 12.61 2.21
N TYR A 210 2.50 13.43 3.24
CA TYR A 210 2.58 14.87 3.13
C TYR A 210 4.01 15.31 2.80
N PRO A 211 4.20 16.48 2.14
CA PRO A 211 5.52 16.92 1.74
C PRO A 211 6.44 17.19 2.95
N GLN A 212 7.72 17.02 2.73
CA GLN A 212 8.74 17.49 3.66
C GLN A 212 9.06 18.96 3.38
N ASP A 213 9.52 19.69 4.40
CA ASP A 213 10.00 21.07 4.29
C ASP A 213 11.33 21.17 5.06
N GLU A 214 12.44 20.99 4.33
CA GLU A 214 13.79 20.98 4.91
C GLU A 214 14.19 22.35 5.47
N GLU A 215 13.68 23.43 4.89
CA GLU A 215 13.95 24.77 5.39
C GLU A 215 13.29 24.97 6.75
N LEU A 216 12.00 24.63 6.86
CA LEU A 216 11.27 24.71 8.13
C LEU A 216 11.88 23.77 9.18
N LEU A 217 12.24 22.53 8.78
CA LEU A 217 12.94 21.62 9.68
C LEU A 217 14.23 22.22 10.22
N SER A 218 15.05 22.81 9.36
CA SER A 218 16.30 23.47 9.77
C SER A 218 16.06 24.61 10.76
N GLN A 219 15.01 25.40 10.55
CA GLN A 219 14.63 26.50 11.43
C GLN A 219 14.11 26.01 12.80
N MET A 220 13.41 24.88 12.82
CA MET A 220 12.72 24.36 14.01
C MET A 220 13.53 23.33 14.80
N LYS A 221 14.65 22.83 14.27
CA LYS A 221 15.42 21.72 14.85
C LYS A 221 15.76 21.91 16.33
N ASP A 222 16.27 23.09 16.69
CA ASP A 222 16.68 23.37 18.07
C ASP A 222 15.47 23.50 19.02
N ASP A 223 14.38 24.09 18.56
CA ASP A 223 13.12 24.19 19.32
C ASP A 223 12.51 22.80 19.55
N ILE A 224 12.48 21.95 18.52
CA ILE A 224 11.96 20.58 18.60
C ILE A 224 12.77 19.78 19.64
N MET A 225 14.10 19.76 19.50
CA MET A 225 14.96 19.04 20.46
C MET A 225 14.91 19.65 21.84
N GLY A 226 14.76 20.97 21.95
CA GLY A 226 14.59 21.67 23.23
C GLY A 226 13.34 21.20 24.00
N ILE A 227 12.22 21.02 23.32
CA ILE A 227 10.97 20.51 23.91
C ILE A 227 11.16 19.04 24.35
N ALA A 228 11.75 18.21 23.52
CA ALA A 228 12.03 16.81 23.83
C ALA A 228 12.94 16.67 25.07
N ARG A 229 14.00 17.47 25.13
CA ARG A 229 14.90 17.49 26.31
C ARG A 229 14.19 18.03 27.56
N ASN A 230 13.26 18.99 27.43
CA ASN A 230 12.48 19.49 28.57
C ASN A 230 11.60 18.39 29.18
N TYR A 231 11.02 17.52 28.36
CA TYR A 231 10.29 16.33 28.83
C TYR A 231 11.23 15.40 29.61
N GLY A 232 12.37 15.02 29.04
CA GLY A 232 13.34 14.19 29.72
C GLY A 232 13.84 14.79 31.05
N LYS A 233 14.15 16.09 31.08
CA LYS A 233 14.53 16.79 32.30
C LYS A 233 13.41 16.82 33.35
N TYR A 234 12.17 16.98 32.92
CA TYR A 234 11.02 17.01 33.83
C TYR A 234 10.87 15.67 34.56
N ILE A 235 10.85 14.56 33.85
CA ILE A 235 10.64 13.23 34.44
C ILE A 235 11.78 12.78 35.36
N ILE A 236 13.00 13.34 35.23
CA ILE A 236 14.11 13.09 36.13
C ILE A 236 14.31 14.19 37.19
N ASN A 237 13.33 15.07 37.39
CA ASN A 237 13.38 16.19 38.34
C ASN A 237 14.57 17.17 38.12
N ARG A 238 14.90 17.43 36.84
CA ARG A 238 15.90 18.43 36.41
C ARG A 238 15.28 19.56 35.58
N GLY A 239 13.96 19.56 35.45
CA GLY A 239 13.16 20.57 34.77
C GLY A 239 11.83 20.81 35.50
N SER A 240 11.21 21.94 35.23
CA SER A 240 9.90 22.27 35.80
C SER A 240 8.77 21.94 34.82
N LEU A 241 7.58 21.68 35.34
CA LEU A 241 6.36 21.55 34.51
C LEU A 241 6.14 22.77 33.63
N SER A 242 6.34 23.97 34.18
CA SER A 242 6.22 25.19 33.40
C SER A 242 7.20 25.27 32.22
N SER A 243 8.42 24.76 32.37
CA SER A 243 9.39 24.71 31.28
C SER A 243 8.96 23.72 30.19
N LEU A 244 8.32 22.61 30.57
CA LEU A 244 7.79 21.60 29.66
C LEU A 244 6.59 22.14 28.88
N THR A 245 5.60 22.70 29.58
CA THR A 245 4.30 23.08 28.99
C THR A 245 4.28 24.47 28.34
N LYS A 246 5.31 25.30 28.54
CA LYS A 246 5.40 26.64 27.98
C LYS A 246 5.18 26.70 26.45
N ARG A 247 5.55 25.67 25.74
CA ARG A 247 5.44 25.53 24.27
C ARG A 247 4.40 24.48 23.87
N MET A 248 3.44 24.19 24.75
CA MET A 248 2.35 23.24 24.50
C MET A 248 1.00 23.93 24.64
N VAL A 249 0.03 23.47 23.86
CA VAL A 249 -1.36 23.99 23.87
C VAL A 249 -2.35 22.83 23.83
N GLY A 250 -3.59 23.07 24.28
CA GLY A 250 -4.69 22.12 24.24
C GLY A 250 -4.33 20.75 24.82
N TYR A 251 -4.60 19.70 24.07
CA TYR A 251 -4.39 18.32 24.49
C TYR A 251 -2.97 18.06 25.01
N ALA A 252 -1.95 18.53 24.29
CA ALA A 252 -0.56 18.31 24.71
C ALA A 252 -0.25 18.97 26.06
N ASN A 253 -0.75 20.17 26.30
CA ASN A 253 -0.59 20.88 27.57
C ASN A 253 -1.34 20.16 28.70
N GLU A 254 -2.60 19.81 28.50
CA GLU A 254 -3.43 19.14 29.48
C GLU A 254 -2.81 17.80 29.90
N TYR A 255 -2.49 16.96 28.91
CA TYR A 255 -1.90 15.64 29.17
C TYR A 255 -0.57 15.73 29.94
N MET A 256 0.33 16.63 29.51
CA MET A 256 1.64 16.77 30.19
C MET A 256 1.50 17.34 31.59
N SER A 257 0.45 18.11 31.86
CA SER A 257 0.18 18.65 33.21
C SER A 257 -0.25 17.56 34.21
N ASP A 258 -0.78 16.45 33.72
CA ASP A 258 -1.24 15.33 34.54
C ASP A 258 -0.16 14.27 34.79
N ILE A 259 0.99 14.38 34.13
CA ILE A 259 2.08 13.40 34.31
C ILE A 259 2.80 13.63 35.66
N PRO A 260 2.99 12.58 36.48
CA PRO A 260 3.78 12.67 37.71
C PRO A 260 5.22 13.13 37.42
N ALA A 261 5.70 14.10 38.18
CA ALA A 261 6.93 14.83 37.91
C ALA A 261 8.20 14.02 37.97
N VAL A 262 8.27 12.90 38.68
CA VAL A 262 9.58 12.26 38.97
C VAL A 262 9.47 10.77 39.05
N TRP A 263 10.43 10.10 38.44
CA TRP A 263 10.64 8.68 38.71
C TRP A 263 11.07 8.44 40.16
N ALA A 264 10.23 7.71 40.89
CA ALA A 264 10.38 7.49 42.34
C ALA A 264 11.77 6.96 42.77
N TYR A 265 12.42 6.14 41.91
CA TYR A 265 13.74 5.58 42.23
C TYR A 265 14.88 6.61 42.27
N LEU A 266 14.67 7.83 41.75
CA LEU A 266 15.64 8.94 41.77
C LEU A 266 15.49 9.84 43.01
N TYR A 267 14.46 9.64 43.83
CA TYR A 267 14.29 10.43 45.04
C TYR A 267 15.47 10.30 46.00
N GLY A 268 16.00 11.44 46.42
CA GLY A 268 17.12 11.50 47.38
C GLY A 268 18.46 11.08 46.84
N LYS A 269 18.57 10.76 45.53
CA LYS A 269 19.83 10.37 44.89
C LYS A 269 20.52 11.56 44.25
N THR A 270 21.84 11.53 44.26
CA THR A 270 22.68 12.37 43.40
C THR A 270 22.94 11.61 42.12
N TYR A 271 22.68 12.21 40.96
CA TYR A 271 22.90 11.60 39.66
C TYR A 271 23.28 12.65 38.61
N THR A 272 23.93 12.15 37.55
CA THR A 272 24.22 12.85 36.32
C THR A 272 23.30 12.30 35.22
N TYR A 273 23.14 13.04 34.13
CA TYR A 273 22.35 12.62 32.97
C TYR A 273 22.90 13.18 31.68
N GLU A 274 22.68 12.45 30.59
CA GLU A 274 23.07 12.86 29.24
C GLU A 274 21.98 12.48 28.26
N PHE A 275 21.83 13.30 27.20
CA PHE A 275 21.03 12.99 26.04
C PHE A 275 21.93 12.54 24.91
N ASN A 276 21.70 11.33 24.40
CA ASN A 276 22.49 10.70 23.34
C ASN A 276 21.59 10.31 22.18
N ASN A 277 22.17 10.06 21.01
CA ASN A 277 21.49 9.56 19.81
C ASN A 277 20.26 10.38 19.39
N GLU A 278 20.32 11.69 19.60
CA GLU A 278 19.23 12.60 19.26
C GLU A 278 19.01 12.65 17.75
N ASN A 279 17.77 12.42 17.33
CA ASN A 279 17.39 12.41 15.93
C ASN A 279 15.98 12.99 15.73
N ILE A 280 15.79 13.69 14.61
CA ILE A 280 14.48 14.11 14.12
C ILE A 280 14.30 13.46 12.76
N SER A 281 13.16 12.81 12.55
CA SER A 281 12.81 12.13 11.30
C SER A 281 11.34 12.35 10.97
N ASN A 282 10.92 11.85 9.80
CA ASN A 282 9.52 11.92 9.34
C ASN A 282 8.87 13.30 9.48
N PHE A 283 9.66 14.36 9.19
CA PHE A 283 9.14 15.72 9.19
C PHE A 283 8.12 15.86 8.06
N ARG A 284 6.86 16.21 8.39
CA ARG A 284 5.77 16.33 7.42
C ARG A 284 5.05 17.67 7.61
N LYS A 285 5.08 18.51 6.59
CA LYS A 285 4.38 19.78 6.55
C LYS A 285 2.96 19.58 6.02
N TYR A 286 1.98 19.90 6.83
CA TYR A 286 0.56 19.81 6.47
C TYR A 286 0.00 21.12 5.92
N SER A 287 0.49 22.23 6.45
CA SER A 287 0.16 23.60 6.01
C SER A 287 1.25 24.58 6.50
N ASP A 288 1.11 25.85 6.17
CA ASP A 288 2.02 26.89 6.70
C ASP A 288 1.94 27.06 8.22
N ASN A 289 0.92 26.48 8.84
CA ASN A 289 0.67 26.57 10.27
C ASN A 289 0.60 25.21 10.98
N CYS A 290 0.95 24.11 10.30
CA CYS A 290 0.89 22.77 10.90
C CYS A 290 1.94 21.85 10.29
N PHE A 291 2.71 21.16 11.15
CA PHE A 291 3.62 20.11 10.79
C PHE A 291 3.73 19.06 11.89
N SER A 292 4.23 17.87 11.57
CA SER A 292 4.65 16.88 12.56
C SER A 292 6.06 16.38 12.29
N CYS A 293 6.67 15.79 13.32
CA CYS A 293 7.95 15.11 13.20
C CYS A 293 8.09 14.03 14.28
N ASP A 294 8.88 13.03 13.99
CA ASP A 294 9.31 12.02 14.97
C ASP A 294 10.61 12.47 15.61
N VAL A 295 10.66 12.38 16.93
CA VAL A 295 11.85 12.69 17.72
C VAL A 295 12.27 11.44 18.48
N TYR A 296 13.55 11.14 18.40
CA TYR A 296 14.19 10.07 19.16
C TYR A 296 15.34 10.60 19.96
N TYR A 297 15.52 10.10 21.17
CA TYR A 297 16.73 10.29 21.98
C TYR A 297 16.86 9.19 23.03
N ASP A 298 18.10 8.97 23.47
CA ASP A 298 18.42 8.17 24.64
C ASP A 298 18.73 9.08 25.81
N LEU A 299 17.97 8.92 26.91
CA LEU A 299 18.26 9.57 28.18
C LEU A 299 19.03 8.62 29.07
N TYR A 300 20.33 8.85 29.21
CA TYR A 300 21.20 8.12 30.14
C TYR A 300 21.20 8.81 31.50
N VAL A 301 20.98 8.04 32.56
CA VAL A 301 21.01 8.52 33.97
C VAL A 301 21.94 7.64 34.74
N ASP A 302 22.90 8.27 35.43
CA ASP A 302 23.92 7.57 36.23
C ASP A 302 23.93 8.06 37.68
N TRP A 303 23.83 7.13 38.63
CA TRP A 303 23.83 7.38 40.07
C TRP A 303 24.79 6.40 40.78
N LYS A 304 25.17 6.70 42.03
CA LYS A 304 26.17 5.97 42.78
C LYS A 304 26.09 4.44 42.68
N ASP A 305 24.88 3.89 42.64
CA ASP A 305 24.67 2.43 42.77
C ASP A 305 24.19 1.80 41.45
N GLY A 306 24.22 2.55 40.32
CA GLY A 306 23.80 2.04 39.01
C GLY A 306 23.56 3.11 37.97
N ASN A 307 23.20 2.65 36.77
CA ASN A 307 22.83 3.52 35.66
C ASN A 307 21.68 2.92 34.87
N LYS A 308 21.04 3.75 34.06
CA LYS A 308 19.98 3.30 33.16
C LYS A 308 19.88 4.20 31.94
N THR A 309 19.62 3.61 30.78
CA THR A 309 19.30 4.30 29.54
C THR A 309 17.80 4.11 29.24
N TYR A 310 17.13 5.18 28.89
CA TYR A 310 15.74 5.22 28.45
C TYR A 310 15.68 5.68 27.01
N ASN A 311 15.23 4.80 26.16
CA ASN A 311 14.97 5.11 24.77
C ASN A 311 13.61 5.81 24.68
N THR A 312 13.58 7.00 24.14
CA THR A 312 12.35 7.79 23.98
C THR A 312 12.10 8.02 22.49
N SER A 313 10.92 7.67 22.05
CA SER A 313 10.44 7.94 20.71
C SER A 313 9.06 8.60 20.79
N VAL A 314 8.90 9.76 20.17
CA VAL A 314 7.66 10.53 20.22
C VAL A 314 7.41 11.22 18.88
N THR A 315 6.18 11.21 18.42
CA THR A 315 5.73 12.04 17.31
C THR A 315 5.09 13.29 17.87
N TYR A 316 5.63 14.47 17.57
CA TYR A 316 5.05 15.75 17.92
C TYR A 316 4.31 16.35 16.73
N THR A 317 3.12 16.93 16.99
CA THR A 317 2.40 17.77 16.02
C THR A 317 2.38 19.20 16.50
N TYR A 318 2.88 20.07 15.64
CA TYR A 318 3.03 21.49 15.90
C TYR A 318 1.96 22.29 15.17
N VAL A 319 1.45 23.31 15.86
CA VAL A 319 0.56 24.32 15.28
C VAL A 319 1.17 25.71 15.50
N LYS A 320 1.01 26.59 14.50
CA LYS A 320 1.43 27.99 14.61
C LYS A 320 0.24 28.85 15.00
N THR A 321 0.30 29.45 16.15
CA THR A 321 -0.73 30.39 16.64
C THR A 321 -0.08 31.62 17.23
N ASN A 322 -0.67 32.81 16.96
CA ASN A 322 -0.11 34.09 17.37
C ASN A 322 1.37 34.31 16.95
N GLY A 323 1.74 33.80 15.78
CA GLY A 323 3.08 33.91 15.20
C GLY A 323 4.16 33.00 15.80
N ALA A 324 3.81 32.12 16.75
CA ALA A 324 4.73 31.17 17.37
C ALA A 324 4.25 29.71 17.21
N TRP A 325 5.22 28.77 17.21
CA TRP A 325 4.95 27.35 17.13
C TRP A 325 4.75 26.74 18.52
N TYR A 326 3.73 25.86 18.64
CA TYR A 326 3.39 25.11 19.85
C TYR A 326 3.10 23.66 19.50
N VAL A 327 3.44 22.74 20.40
CA VAL A 327 2.98 21.35 20.33
C VAL A 327 1.52 21.31 20.73
N ALA A 328 0.66 20.82 19.85
CA ALA A 328 -0.78 20.66 20.12
C ALA A 328 -1.16 19.20 20.34
N ASP A 329 -0.43 18.27 19.73
CA ASP A 329 -0.65 16.83 19.84
C ASP A 329 0.68 16.09 19.90
N PHE A 330 0.68 14.88 20.48
CA PHE A 330 1.83 14.00 20.47
C PHE A 330 1.42 12.53 20.66
N ILE A 331 2.28 11.64 20.17
CA ILE A 331 2.12 10.18 20.30
C ILE A 331 3.43 9.64 20.85
N LEU A 332 3.36 8.89 21.94
CA LEU A 332 4.49 8.11 22.45
C LEU A 332 4.53 6.77 21.68
N ASN A 333 5.68 6.49 21.05
CA ASN A 333 5.90 5.32 20.18
C ASN A 333 6.61 4.18 20.92
#